data_1c871bc0cc5c0a11db7ba9684f38bfdd
#
_entry.id   1c871bc0cc5c0a11db7ba9684f38bfdd
#
_cell.length_a   1.000
_cell.length_b   1.000
_cell.length_c   1.000
_cell.angle_alpha   90.00
_cell.angle_beta   90.00
_cell.angle_gamma   90.00
#
_symmetry.space_group_name_H-M   'P 1'
#
loop_
_entity.id
_entity.type
_entity.pdbx_description
1 polymer ?
#
loop_
_entity_poly.entity_id
_entity_poly.type
_entity_poly.pdbx_seq_one_letter_code
_entity_poly.pdbx_strand_id
1 'polypeptide(L)'
;MRFFIDTAKVEDIKKANDMGVICGVTTNPSLIAKEGRDFVEVIKEIASIVDGPISGEVKATTVDAEGMIKEGREIAAIHPNMVVKIPMTVEGLKACKVLSSEGIKTNVTLIFSANQALLAARAGATYVSPFLGRLDDISTRGVDLIRDIADIFAVTDLDTQIIAASVRNPIQTNRQIEKCCPVSDFDVLIPIQCT
;
A
#
# COMPACT_ATOMS: atom_id res chain seq x y z
N MET A 1 -3.73 -15.00 1.39
CA MET A 1 -4.09 -13.66 1.89
C MET A 1 -3.23 -13.33 3.10
N ARG A 2 -2.68 -12.11 3.16
CA ARG A 2 -1.81 -11.65 4.25
C ARG A 2 -2.36 -10.35 4.82
N PHE A 3 -2.06 -10.06 6.11
CA PHE A 3 -2.54 -8.85 6.77
C PHE A 3 -1.43 -7.83 6.96
N PHE A 4 -1.75 -6.58 6.67
CA PHE A 4 -0.98 -5.41 7.06
C PHE A 4 -1.69 -4.67 8.18
N ILE A 5 -0.95 -3.88 8.97
CA ILE A 5 -1.56 -2.90 9.86
C ILE A 5 -1.36 -1.49 9.27
N ASP A 6 -2.44 -0.69 9.27
CA ASP A 6 -2.41 0.69 8.73
C ASP A 6 -2.40 1.70 9.88
N THR A 7 -1.20 1.95 10.41
CA THR A 7 -0.98 2.87 11.53
C THR A 7 0.48 3.30 11.62
N ALA A 8 0.73 4.44 12.28
CA ALA A 8 2.06 4.87 12.71
C ALA A 8 2.28 4.70 14.23
N LYS A 9 1.25 4.23 14.96
CA LYS A 9 1.31 4.06 16.40
C LYS A 9 2.05 2.77 16.74
N VAL A 10 3.28 2.92 17.22
CA VAL A 10 4.20 1.82 17.47
C VAL A 10 3.67 0.78 18.44
N GLU A 11 2.92 1.20 19.48
CA GLU A 11 2.32 0.29 20.46
C GLU A 11 1.30 -0.67 19.83
N ASP A 12 0.50 -0.18 18.88
CA ASP A 12 -0.50 -1.01 18.19
C ASP A 12 0.20 -1.98 17.21
N ILE A 13 1.28 -1.54 16.58
CA ILE A 13 2.13 -2.39 15.72
C ILE A 13 2.76 -3.51 16.56
N LYS A 14 3.33 -3.22 17.73
CA LYS A 14 3.91 -4.22 18.65
C LYS A 14 2.86 -5.28 19.01
N LYS A 15 1.67 -4.85 19.44
CA LYS A 15 0.57 -5.77 19.79
C LYS A 15 0.18 -6.68 18.62
N ALA A 16 0.02 -6.11 17.43
CA ALA A 16 -0.34 -6.88 16.24
C ALA A 16 0.78 -7.85 15.80
N ASN A 17 2.03 -7.42 15.91
CA ASN A 17 3.20 -8.26 15.62
C ASN A 17 3.34 -9.42 16.61
N ASP A 18 3.13 -9.16 17.91
CA ASP A 18 3.17 -10.19 18.96
C ASP A 18 2.09 -11.27 18.77
N MET A 19 0.94 -10.93 18.17
CA MET A 19 -0.08 -11.89 17.77
C MET A 19 0.34 -12.76 16.57
N GLY A 20 1.42 -12.40 15.85
CA GLY A 20 1.89 -13.12 14.67
C GLY A 20 0.97 -13.06 13.47
N VAL A 21 0.08 -12.06 13.40
CA VAL A 21 -0.96 -11.98 12.35
C VAL A 21 -0.62 -11.01 11.22
N ILE A 22 0.34 -10.10 11.42
CA ILE A 22 0.72 -9.12 10.41
C ILE A 22 2.01 -9.53 9.69
N CYS A 23 2.11 -9.14 8.42
CA CYS A 23 3.30 -9.35 7.60
C CYS A 23 3.93 -8.05 7.10
N GLY A 24 3.39 -6.89 7.46
CA GLY A 24 3.88 -5.59 7.06
C GLY A 24 3.05 -4.45 7.61
N VAL A 25 3.49 -3.24 7.31
CA VAL A 25 2.88 -1.99 7.82
C VAL A 25 2.64 -1.03 6.67
N THR A 26 1.49 -0.36 6.67
CA THR A 26 1.26 0.81 5.83
C THR A 26 1.15 2.06 6.70
N THR A 27 1.79 3.13 6.27
CA THR A 27 1.67 4.45 6.89
C THR A 27 1.26 5.51 5.85
N ASN A 28 0.99 6.71 6.33
CA ASN A 28 0.78 7.88 5.49
C ASN A 28 1.13 9.15 6.27
N PRO A 29 1.32 10.31 5.61
CA PRO A 29 1.71 11.54 6.27
C PRO A 29 0.79 11.97 7.42
N SER A 30 -0.52 11.72 7.29
CA SER A 30 -1.50 12.07 8.33
C SER A 30 -1.39 11.19 9.57
N LEU A 31 -1.09 9.90 9.40
CA LEU A 31 -0.85 8.99 10.53
C LEU A 31 0.44 9.36 11.26
N ILE A 32 1.50 9.63 10.54
CA ILE A 32 2.79 10.05 11.13
C ILE A 32 2.64 11.39 11.88
N ALA A 33 1.94 12.36 11.29
CA ALA A 33 1.72 13.66 11.91
C ALA A 33 0.96 13.58 13.25
N LYS A 34 0.04 12.60 13.39
CA LYS A 34 -0.70 12.38 14.64
C LYS A 34 0.20 11.92 15.79
N GLU A 35 1.30 11.23 15.50
CA GLU A 35 2.24 10.79 16.53
C GLU A 35 3.11 11.93 17.08
N GLY A 36 3.18 13.08 16.39
CA GLY A 36 3.98 14.24 16.82
C GLY A 36 5.49 13.96 16.88
N ARG A 37 5.96 12.92 16.19
CA ARG A 37 7.34 12.44 16.18
C ARG A 37 7.96 12.60 14.80
N ASP A 38 9.29 12.55 14.74
CA ASP A 38 10.03 12.55 13.47
C ASP A 38 9.71 11.31 12.63
N PHE A 39 9.52 11.52 11.33
CA PHE A 39 9.17 10.45 10.39
C PHE A 39 10.22 9.33 10.37
N VAL A 40 11.50 9.69 10.30
CA VAL A 40 12.60 8.72 10.19
C VAL A 40 12.73 7.90 11.46
N GLU A 41 12.57 8.54 12.63
CA GLU A 41 12.60 7.85 13.92
C GLU A 41 11.46 6.83 14.06
N VAL A 42 10.23 7.23 13.72
CA VAL A 42 9.07 6.32 13.76
C VAL A 42 9.27 5.14 12.82
N ILE A 43 9.71 5.38 11.59
CA ILE A 43 9.94 4.30 10.61
C ILE A 43 11.05 3.35 11.08
N LYS A 44 12.15 3.85 11.62
CA LYS A 44 13.22 3.00 12.16
C LYS A 44 12.73 2.12 13.32
N GLU A 45 11.92 2.68 14.21
CA GLU A 45 11.32 1.91 15.30
C GLU A 45 10.37 0.83 14.76
N ILE A 46 9.50 1.14 13.80
CA ILE A 46 8.65 0.16 13.15
C ILE A 46 9.48 -0.95 12.49
N ALA A 47 10.55 -0.60 11.79
CA ALA A 47 11.44 -1.54 11.11
C ALA A 47 12.19 -2.48 12.08
N SER A 48 12.38 -2.05 13.32
CA SER A 48 12.98 -2.90 14.37
C SER A 48 11.99 -3.94 14.94
N ILE A 49 10.69 -3.77 14.69
CA ILE A 49 9.61 -4.63 15.23
C ILE A 49 9.10 -5.58 14.17
N VAL A 50 8.87 -5.10 12.94
CA VAL A 50 8.23 -5.87 11.87
C VAL A 50 9.26 -6.24 10.81
N ASP A 51 9.47 -7.55 10.62
CA ASP A 51 10.28 -8.08 9.53
C ASP A 51 9.39 -8.28 8.29
N GLY A 52 9.11 -7.18 7.60
CA GLY A 52 8.24 -7.16 6.42
C GLY A 52 8.19 -5.79 5.75
N PRO A 53 7.47 -5.66 4.63
CA PRO A 53 7.40 -4.39 3.90
C PRO A 53 6.72 -3.30 4.72
N ILE A 54 7.33 -2.10 4.70
CA ILE A 54 6.84 -0.91 5.40
C ILE A 54 6.63 0.20 4.37
N SER A 55 5.37 0.56 4.13
CA SER A 55 5.05 1.64 3.19
C SER A 55 5.18 3.01 3.85
N GLY A 56 6.13 3.81 3.37
CA GLY A 56 6.30 5.23 3.69
C GLY A 56 5.93 6.10 2.50
N GLU A 57 5.01 7.04 2.69
CA GLU A 57 4.45 7.86 1.61
C GLU A 57 5.21 9.18 1.45
N VAL A 58 5.44 9.59 0.20
CA VAL A 58 5.95 10.94 -0.13
C VAL A 58 4.99 12.01 0.41
N LYS A 59 5.49 13.22 0.64
CA LYS A 59 4.69 14.31 1.18
C LYS A 59 3.54 14.68 0.24
N ALA A 60 2.37 14.94 0.81
CA ALA A 60 1.19 15.35 0.03
C ALA A 60 1.39 16.70 -0.71
N THR A 61 2.35 17.50 -0.31
CA THR A 61 2.73 18.79 -0.94
C THR A 61 3.66 18.62 -2.15
N THR A 62 4.28 17.46 -2.31
CA THR A 62 5.17 17.15 -3.43
C THR A 62 4.34 16.63 -4.60
N VAL A 63 4.17 17.46 -5.63
CA VAL A 63 3.24 17.19 -6.73
C VAL A 63 3.92 16.85 -8.06
N ASP A 64 5.22 17.07 -8.19
CA ASP A 64 6.01 16.79 -9.39
C ASP A 64 6.83 15.49 -9.24
N ALA A 65 7.17 14.88 -10.38
CA ALA A 65 7.88 13.61 -10.40
C ALA A 65 9.28 13.71 -9.81
N GLU A 66 10.01 14.79 -10.04
CA GLU A 66 11.39 14.97 -9.58
C GLU A 66 11.44 15.03 -8.06
N GLY A 67 10.54 15.80 -7.44
CA GLY A 67 10.38 15.86 -5.99
C GLY A 67 10.02 14.51 -5.38
N MET A 68 9.07 13.78 -5.98
CA MET A 68 8.68 12.44 -5.53
C MET A 68 9.82 11.43 -5.65
N ILE A 69 10.63 11.49 -6.70
CA ILE A 69 11.80 10.63 -6.89
C ILE A 69 12.84 10.91 -5.80
N LYS A 70 13.13 12.19 -5.54
CA LYS A 70 14.08 12.58 -4.49
C LYS A 70 13.63 12.08 -3.12
N GLU A 71 12.39 12.38 -2.72
CA GLU A 71 11.83 11.90 -1.44
C GLU A 71 11.78 10.38 -1.40
N GLY A 72 11.43 9.72 -2.50
CA GLY A 72 11.37 8.26 -2.59
C GLY A 72 12.73 7.60 -2.32
N ARG A 73 13.82 8.15 -2.85
CA ARG A 73 15.18 7.67 -2.56
C ARG A 73 15.55 7.87 -1.09
N GLU A 74 15.17 9.02 -0.50
CA GLU A 74 15.38 9.30 0.92
C GLU A 74 14.62 8.30 1.81
N ILE A 75 13.35 8.02 1.49
CA ILE A 75 12.53 7.03 2.19
C ILE A 75 13.12 5.63 2.06
N ALA A 76 13.48 5.21 0.84
CA ALA A 76 14.05 3.89 0.60
C ALA A 76 15.38 3.67 1.33
N ALA A 77 16.16 4.72 1.53
CA ALA A 77 17.45 4.66 2.23
C ALA A 77 17.33 4.45 3.76
N ILE A 78 16.13 4.59 4.35
CA ILE A 78 15.93 4.44 5.79
C ILE A 78 16.14 2.99 6.24
N HIS A 79 15.59 2.02 5.47
CA HIS A 79 15.68 0.59 5.78
C HIS A 79 15.41 -0.27 4.54
N PRO A 80 16.01 -1.47 4.40
CA PRO A 80 15.79 -2.37 3.24
C PRO A 80 14.31 -2.82 3.02
N ASN A 81 13.51 -2.83 4.07
CA ASN A 81 12.09 -3.19 4.01
C ASN A 81 11.18 -2.04 3.55
N MET A 82 11.75 -0.87 3.26
CA MET A 82 10.94 0.27 2.82
C MET A 82 10.32 0.04 1.45
N VAL A 83 9.08 0.48 1.35
CA VAL A 83 8.30 0.57 0.12
C VAL A 83 7.84 2.01 -0.03
N VAL A 84 8.23 2.67 -1.10
CA VAL A 84 7.89 4.08 -1.34
C VAL A 84 6.44 4.18 -1.82
N LYS A 85 5.59 4.81 -1.03
CA LYS A 85 4.19 5.00 -1.38
C LYS A 85 4.00 6.31 -2.14
N ILE A 86 3.33 6.24 -3.31
CA ILE A 86 3.24 7.31 -4.30
C ILE A 86 1.79 7.43 -4.77
N PRO A 87 1.22 8.67 -4.89
CA PRO A 87 -0.15 8.85 -5.36
C PRO A 87 -0.31 8.48 -6.84
N MET A 88 -1.49 7.96 -7.21
CA MET A 88 -1.86 7.64 -8.59
C MET A 88 -2.14 8.92 -9.40
N THR A 89 -1.09 9.55 -9.87
CA THR A 89 -1.09 10.73 -10.75
C THR A 89 -0.15 10.51 -11.92
N VAL A 90 -0.20 11.35 -12.92
CA VAL A 90 0.76 11.30 -14.04
C VAL A 90 2.19 11.43 -13.54
N GLU A 91 2.44 12.39 -12.65
CA GLU A 91 3.76 12.61 -12.06
C GLU A 91 4.17 11.45 -11.12
N GLY A 92 3.21 10.89 -10.38
CA GLY A 92 3.44 9.71 -9.56
C GLY A 92 3.82 8.48 -10.39
N LEU A 93 3.21 8.26 -11.55
CA LEU A 93 3.59 7.17 -12.46
C LEU A 93 5.00 7.36 -13.05
N LYS A 94 5.38 8.60 -13.39
CA LYS A 94 6.76 8.90 -13.82
C LYS A 94 7.76 8.60 -12.70
N ALA A 95 7.45 9.01 -11.47
CA ALA A 95 8.28 8.72 -10.30
C ALA A 95 8.36 7.21 -10.03
N CYS A 96 7.25 6.50 -10.07
CA CYS A 96 7.19 5.04 -9.93
C CYS A 96 8.12 4.34 -10.92
N LYS A 97 8.05 4.71 -12.21
CA LYS A 97 8.90 4.13 -13.25
C LYS A 97 10.39 4.31 -12.95
N VAL A 98 10.81 5.49 -12.52
CA VAL A 98 12.22 5.76 -12.22
C VAL A 98 12.66 4.96 -10.99
N LEU A 99 11.93 5.05 -9.87
CA LEU A 99 12.28 4.36 -8.64
C LEU A 99 12.31 2.84 -8.83
N SER A 100 11.34 2.27 -9.55
CA SER A 100 11.32 0.85 -9.86
C SER A 100 12.50 0.42 -10.72
N SER A 101 12.94 1.24 -11.69
CA SER A 101 14.14 0.97 -12.50
C SER A 101 15.44 0.99 -11.68
N GLU A 102 15.44 1.65 -10.52
CA GLU A 102 16.52 1.68 -9.54
C GLU A 102 16.45 0.53 -8.52
N GLY A 103 15.47 -0.38 -8.66
CA GLY A 103 15.25 -1.50 -7.72
C GLY A 103 14.54 -1.09 -6.42
N ILE A 104 14.03 0.13 -6.34
CA ILE A 104 13.27 0.61 -5.19
C ILE A 104 11.82 0.12 -5.29
N LYS A 105 11.36 -0.59 -4.27
CA LYS A 105 9.97 -1.05 -4.19
C LYS A 105 9.01 0.11 -4.05
N THR A 106 7.91 0.09 -4.83
CA THR A 106 6.91 1.15 -4.81
C THR A 106 5.51 0.61 -4.54
N ASN A 107 4.67 1.45 -3.92
CA ASN A 107 3.25 1.20 -3.67
C ASN A 107 2.45 2.38 -4.22
N VAL A 108 1.81 2.20 -5.38
CA VAL A 108 0.97 3.24 -5.97
C VAL A 108 -0.40 3.25 -5.29
N THR A 109 -0.71 4.36 -4.62
CA THR A 109 -1.90 4.54 -3.79
C THR A 109 -2.95 5.45 -4.44
N LEU A 110 -4.13 5.56 -3.83
CA LEU A 110 -5.27 6.33 -4.35
C LEU A 110 -5.77 5.79 -5.69
N ILE A 111 -5.90 4.48 -5.78
CA ILE A 111 -6.43 3.79 -6.95
C ILE A 111 -7.93 3.58 -6.77
N PHE A 112 -8.71 3.97 -7.78
CA PHE A 112 -10.17 3.92 -7.79
C PHE A 112 -10.73 3.20 -9.02
N SER A 113 -9.89 2.69 -9.92
CA SER A 113 -10.30 1.89 -11.06
C SER A 113 -9.26 0.83 -11.42
N ALA A 114 -9.69 -0.26 -12.06
CA ALA A 114 -8.79 -1.31 -12.51
C ALA A 114 -7.79 -0.82 -13.58
N ASN A 115 -8.19 0.12 -14.43
CA ASN A 115 -7.30 0.74 -15.40
C ASN A 115 -6.15 1.52 -14.72
N GLN A 116 -6.42 2.23 -13.63
CA GLN A 116 -5.38 2.90 -12.85
C GLN A 116 -4.39 1.89 -12.26
N ALA A 117 -4.88 0.77 -11.73
CA ALA A 117 -4.03 -0.30 -11.22
C ALA A 117 -3.14 -0.90 -12.32
N LEU A 118 -3.70 -1.14 -13.50
CA LEU A 118 -2.94 -1.64 -14.66
C LEU A 118 -1.84 -0.66 -15.08
N LEU A 119 -2.14 0.64 -15.15
CA LEU A 119 -1.13 1.67 -15.48
C LEU A 119 -0.01 1.70 -14.43
N ALA A 120 -0.34 1.61 -13.14
CA ALA A 120 0.63 1.57 -12.07
C ALA A 120 1.53 0.32 -12.14
N ALA A 121 0.95 -0.85 -12.39
CA ALA A 121 1.69 -2.09 -12.57
C ALA A 121 2.64 -2.01 -13.77
N ARG A 122 2.19 -1.47 -14.90
CA ARG A 122 3.03 -1.25 -16.10
C ARG A 122 4.13 -0.21 -15.89
N ALA A 123 3.94 0.72 -14.95
CA ALA A 123 5.00 1.64 -14.52
C ALA A 123 6.04 0.97 -13.57
N GLY A 124 5.85 -0.30 -13.21
CA GLY A 124 6.76 -1.09 -12.37
C GLY A 124 6.42 -1.09 -10.89
N ALA A 125 5.19 -0.74 -10.50
CA ALA A 125 4.76 -0.79 -9.11
C ALA A 125 4.87 -2.20 -8.53
N THR A 126 5.50 -2.34 -7.36
CA THR A 126 5.53 -3.60 -6.60
C THR A 126 4.17 -3.87 -5.97
N TYR A 127 3.52 -2.82 -5.50
CA TYR A 127 2.19 -2.85 -4.90
C TYR A 127 1.29 -1.78 -5.50
N VAL A 128 -0.02 -2.08 -5.51
CA VAL A 128 -1.08 -1.11 -5.77
C VAL A 128 -2.06 -1.09 -4.61
N SER A 129 -2.51 0.10 -4.21
CA SER A 129 -3.44 0.27 -3.08
C SER A 129 -4.78 0.85 -3.55
N PRO A 130 -5.73 0.02 -4.03
CA PRO A 130 -7.09 0.44 -4.33
C PRO A 130 -7.89 0.73 -3.06
N PHE A 131 -8.71 1.80 -3.11
CA PHE A 131 -9.45 2.33 -1.96
C PHE A 131 -10.91 1.87 -1.96
N LEU A 132 -11.19 0.79 -1.21
CA LEU A 132 -12.52 0.18 -1.17
C LEU A 132 -13.56 1.06 -0.48
N GLY A 133 -13.27 1.51 0.74
CA GLY A 133 -14.24 2.26 1.54
C GLY A 133 -14.67 3.57 0.89
N ARG A 134 -13.79 4.20 0.12
CA ARG A 134 -14.13 5.42 -0.63
C ARG A 134 -15.11 5.15 -1.77
N LEU A 135 -15.01 3.98 -2.41
CA LEU A 135 -15.98 3.56 -3.43
C LEU A 135 -17.33 3.22 -2.80
N ASP A 136 -17.33 2.53 -1.65
CA ASP A 136 -18.55 2.23 -0.92
C ASP A 136 -19.28 3.52 -0.48
N ASP A 137 -18.56 4.60 -0.13
CA ASP A 137 -19.13 5.92 0.22
C ASP A 137 -19.97 6.53 -0.92
N ILE A 138 -19.64 6.20 -2.17
CA ILE A 138 -20.36 6.67 -3.37
C ILE A 138 -21.24 5.57 -3.97
N SER A 139 -21.66 4.58 -3.18
CA SER A 139 -22.53 3.48 -3.57
C SER A 139 -21.96 2.55 -4.67
N THR A 140 -20.64 2.53 -4.82
CA THR A 140 -19.94 1.60 -5.70
C THR A 140 -19.30 0.51 -4.85
N ARG A 141 -19.47 -0.77 -5.22
CA ARG A 141 -18.93 -1.88 -4.43
C ARG A 141 -17.42 -1.98 -4.57
N GLY A 142 -16.68 -1.46 -3.56
CA GLY A 142 -15.21 -1.43 -3.58
C GLY A 142 -14.56 -2.81 -3.72
N VAL A 143 -15.20 -3.87 -3.20
CA VAL A 143 -14.71 -5.25 -3.33
C VAL A 143 -14.68 -5.75 -4.78
N ASP A 144 -15.59 -5.27 -5.63
CA ASP A 144 -15.61 -5.66 -7.05
C ASP A 144 -14.37 -5.09 -7.78
N LEU A 145 -13.88 -3.92 -7.38
CA LEU A 145 -12.63 -3.36 -7.91
C LEU A 145 -11.42 -4.28 -7.65
N ILE A 146 -11.33 -4.89 -6.46
CA ILE A 146 -10.21 -5.81 -6.14
C ILE A 146 -10.23 -7.01 -7.08
N ARG A 147 -11.41 -7.59 -7.31
CA ARG A 147 -11.56 -8.73 -8.22
C ARG A 147 -11.15 -8.33 -9.65
N ASP A 148 -11.66 -7.21 -10.15
CA ASP A 148 -11.37 -6.75 -11.51
C ASP A 148 -9.86 -6.50 -11.70
N ILE A 149 -9.17 -5.96 -10.67
CA ILE A 149 -7.71 -5.79 -10.70
C ILE A 149 -7.01 -7.16 -10.72
N ALA A 150 -7.41 -8.09 -9.84
CA ALA A 150 -6.82 -9.41 -9.76
C ALA A 150 -6.98 -10.18 -11.09
N ASP A 151 -8.18 -10.14 -11.69
CA ASP A 151 -8.46 -10.77 -12.97
C ASP A 151 -7.58 -10.18 -14.10
N ILE A 152 -7.42 -8.85 -14.13
CA ILE A 152 -6.54 -8.18 -15.11
C ILE A 152 -5.08 -8.58 -14.90
N PHE A 153 -4.59 -8.60 -13.66
CA PHE A 153 -3.20 -8.97 -13.38
C PHE A 153 -2.93 -10.43 -13.75
N ALA A 154 -3.87 -11.33 -13.48
CA ALA A 154 -3.79 -12.73 -13.88
C ALA A 154 -3.67 -12.92 -15.40
N VAL A 155 -4.55 -12.25 -16.14
CA VAL A 155 -4.58 -12.37 -17.63
C VAL A 155 -3.37 -11.72 -18.27
N THR A 156 -2.78 -10.70 -17.64
CA THR A 156 -1.65 -9.92 -18.18
C THR A 156 -0.29 -10.34 -17.63
N ASP A 157 -0.23 -11.39 -16.81
CA ASP A 157 0.98 -11.94 -16.19
C ASP A 157 1.81 -10.85 -15.46
N LEU A 158 1.14 -10.14 -14.54
CA LEU A 158 1.75 -9.05 -13.76
C LEU A 158 1.96 -9.49 -12.31
N ASP A 159 3.20 -9.40 -11.81
CA ASP A 159 3.58 -9.77 -10.43
C ASP A 159 3.21 -8.72 -9.37
N THR A 160 2.59 -7.62 -9.77
CA THR A 160 2.19 -6.53 -8.86
C THR A 160 1.17 -7.01 -7.84
N GLN A 161 1.44 -6.80 -6.55
CA GLN A 161 0.55 -7.23 -5.46
C GLN A 161 -0.50 -6.17 -5.12
N ILE A 162 -1.66 -6.60 -4.62
CA ILE A 162 -2.78 -5.72 -4.29
C ILE A 162 -2.85 -5.54 -2.77
N ILE A 163 -2.76 -4.30 -2.29
CA ILE A 163 -3.05 -3.92 -0.90
C ILE A 163 -4.43 -3.27 -0.85
N ALA A 164 -5.45 -4.02 -0.45
CA ALA A 164 -6.83 -3.54 -0.38
C ALA A 164 -6.97 -2.45 0.70
N ALA A 165 -6.85 -1.18 0.31
CA ALA A 165 -6.81 -0.05 1.23
C ALA A 165 -8.20 0.47 1.64
N SER A 166 -8.25 1.19 2.78
CA SER A 166 -9.50 1.79 3.29
C SER A 166 -10.60 0.76 3.58
N VAL A 167 -10.22 -0.42 4.06
CA VAL A 167 -11.15 -1.43 4.58
C VAL A 167 -11.71 -0.94 5.92
N ARG A 168 -13.04 -0.85 6.04
CA ARG A 168 -13.71 -0.23 7.19
C ARG A 168 -14.51 -1.18 8.07
N ASN A 169 -14.72 -2.40 7.61
CA ASN A 169 -15.50 -3.38 8.37
C ASN A 169 -15.13 -4.82 7.99
N PRO A 170 -15.38 -5.80 8.88
CA PRO A 170 -15.07 -7.21 8.65
C PRO A 170 -15.81 -7.83 7.45
N ILE A 171 -16.98 -7.28 7.06
CA ILE A 171 -17.75 -7.80 5.90
C ILE A 171 -16.97 -7.56 4.61
N GLN A 172 -16.29 -6.42 4.49
CA GLN A 172 -15.41 -6.16 3.34
C GLN A 172 -14.28 -7.19 3.28
N THR A 173 -13.65 -7.50 4.42
CA THR A 173 -12.60 -8.53 4.52
C THR A 173 -13.13 -9.91 4.11
N ASN A 174 -14.26 -10.35 4.64
CA ASN A 174 -14.85 -11.65 4.33
C ASN A 174 -15.21 -11.77 2.83
N ARG A 175 -15.80 -10.72 2.25
CA ARG A 175 -16.13 -10.69 0.81
C ARG A 175 -14.89 -10.70 -0.08
N GLN A 176 -13.76 -10.18 0.38
CA GLN A 176 -12.49 -10.29 -0.34
C GLN A 176 -11.99 -11.73 -0.35
N ILE A 177 -12.06 -12.42 0.80
CA ILE A 177 -11.70 -13.83 0.92
C ILE A 177 -12.55 -14.67 -0.05
N GLU A 178 -13.86 -14.49 -0.04
CA GLU A 178 -14.79 -15.24 -0.89
C GLU A 178 -14.56 -15.01 -2.39
N LYS A 179 -14.19 -13.80 -2.80
CA LYS A 179 -14.11 -13.41 -4.21
C LYS A 179 -12.71 -13.55 -4.82
N CYS A 180 -11.66 -13.42 -4.02
CA CYS A 180 -10.27 -13.50 -4.50
C CYS A 180 -9.67 -14.90 -4.39
N CYS A 181 -10.29 -15.81 -3.65
CA CYS A 181 -9.80 -17.18 -3.43
C CYS A 181 -9.86 -18.14 -4.63
N PRO A 182 -10.67 -17.94 -5.69
CA PRO A 182 -10.62 -18.83 -6.85
C PRO A 182 -9.48 -18.54 -7.82
N VAL A 183 -8.82 -17.39 -7.71
CA VAL A 183 -7.66 -17.02 -8.55
C VAL A 183 -6.41 -17.29 -7.74
N SER A 184 -5.80 -18.43 -7.98
CA SER A 184 -4.93 -19.17 -7.06
C SER A 184 -3.59 -18.54 -6.69
N ASP A 185 -3.15 -17.39 -7.23
CA ASP A 185 -1.77 -16.93 -7.04
C ASP A 185 -1.62 -15.44 -6.68
N PHE A 186 -2.69 -14.69 -6.43
CA PHE A 186 -2.57 -13.28 -6.05
C PHE A 186 -2.67 -13.05 -4.54
N ASP A 187 -1.60 -12.51 -3.97
CA ASP A 187 -1.58 -12.06 -2.58
C ASP A 187 -2.36 -10.75 -2.44
N VAL A 188 -3.61 -10.84 -2.00
CA VAL A 188 -4.36 -9.68 -1.54
C VAL A 188 -4.00 -9.41 -0.09
N LEU A 189 -3.42 -8.24 0.14
CA LEU A 189 -2.97 -7.77 1.44
C LEU A 189 -4.05 -6.84 2.02
N ILE A 190 -4.46 -7.07 3.25
CA ILE A 190 -5.54 -6.30 3.89
C ILE A 190 -4.97 -5.54 5.08
N PRO A 191 -5.01 -4.20 5.08
CA PRO A 191 -4.71 -3.43 6.27
C PRO A 191 -5.79 -3.63 7.32
N ILE A 192 -5.40 -4.07 8.53
CA ILE A 192 -6.26 -4.04 9.71
C ILE A 192 -6.08 -2.70 10.42
N GLN A 193 -7.20 -2.09 10.83
CA GLN A 193 -7.21 -0.91 11.67
C GLN A 193 -7.48 -1.36 13.11
N CYS A 194 -6.59 -0.98 14.03
CA CYS A 194 -6.86 -1.12 15.45
C CYS A 194 -7.87 -0.02 15.83
N THR A 195 -9.10 -0.41 16.17
CA THR A 195 -10.12 0.47 16.78
C THR A 195 -9.90 0.61 18.27
#